data_947754c9e2581a647f3e6ab8950ff7ff
#
_entry.id   947754c9e2581a647f3e6ab8950ff7ff
#
_cell.length_a   1.000
_cell.length_b   1.000
_cell.length_c   1.000
_cell.angle_alpha   90.00
_cell.angle_beta   90.00
_cell.angle_gamma   90.00
#
_symmetry.space_group_name_H-M   'P 1'
#
loop_
_entity.id
_entity.type
_entity.pdbx_description
1 polymer ?
#
loop_
_entity_poly.entity_id
_entity_poly.type
_entity_poly.pdbx_seq_one_letter_code
_entity_poly.pdbx_strand_id
1 'polypeptide(L)'
;MDTLAKQSRSKERISKILDAAINIIEEGEIDDLTLAKVAQISGLKRTSTYKFIPTVDFLKKLIISKCIDECLESFSKNALNKTNAGDLVKVSNYIVYNMYEYFNSSLISQKIILGNTVNPPIDSNSIHKLGNIIQETYEESINLDNVFNKQGVCRVVAQIILSIFSLNTKESGKLNDIGKIEASRAVIAYMTSWTTKSVSYTHLTLPTIYSV
;
A
#
# COMPACT_ATOMS: atom_id res chain seq x y z
N MET A 1 35.09 14.19 -2.91
CA MET A 1 34.07 15.19 -3.26
C MET A 1 33.28 14.82 -4.55
N ASP A 2 33.94 14.21 -5.54
CA ASP A 2 33.30 13.89 -6.84
C ASP A 2 32.14 12.84 -6.76
N THR A 3 32.23 11.88 -5.87
CA THR A 3 31.22 10.78 -5.75
C THR A 3 29.88 11.29 -5.18
N LEU A 4 29.91 12.19 -4.20
CA LEU A 4 28.72 12.79 -3.60
C LEU A 4 27.99 13.72 -4.58
N ALA A 5 28.73 14.51 -5.35
CA ALA A 5 28.17 15.37 -6.40
C ALA A 5 27.53 14.55 -7.55
N LYS A 6 28.13 13.41 -7.91
CA LYS A 6 27.59 12.49 -8.92
C LYS A 6 26.31 11.79 -8.44
N GLN A 7 26.26 11.38 -7.19
CA GLN A 7 25.06 10.79 -6.57
C GLN A 7 23.92 11.82 -6.47
N SER A 8 24.21 13.06 -6.08
CA SER A 8 23.20 14.14 -6.02
C SER A 8 22.57 14.41 -7.39
N ARG A 9 23.39 14.54 -8.45
CA ARG A 9 22.91 14.74 -9.82
C ARG A 9 22.08 13.56 -10.33
N SER A 10 22.41 12.33 -9.93
CA SER A 10 21.63 11.14 -10.30
C SER A 10 20.26 11.14 -9.62
N LYS A 11 20.19 11.46 -8.33
CA LYS A 11 18.94 11.59 -7.57
C LYS A 11 18.03 12.67 -8.16
N GLU A 12 18.57 13.84 -8.48
CA GLU A 12 17.82 14.93 -9.11
C GLU A 12 17.21 14.51 -10.47
N ARG A 13 17.97 13.77 -11.29
CA ARG A 13 17.44 13.26 -12.58
C ARG A 13 16.34 12.25 -12.40
N ILE A 14 16.47 11.33 -11.43
CA ILE A 14 15.43 10.35 -11.11
C ILE A 14 14.18 11.07 -10.60
N SER A 15 14.31 12.08 -9.74
CA SER A 15 13.18 12.92 -9.30
C SER A 15 12.46 13.55 -10.49
N LYS A 16 13.16 14.23 -11.39
CA LYS A 16 12.56 14.82 -12.60
C LYS A 16 11.82 13.81 -13.47
N ILE A 17 12.35 12.58 -13.58
CA ILE A 17 11.68 11.50 -14.32
C ILE A 17 10.40 11.06 -13.61
N LEU A 18 10.44 10.89 -12.29
CA LEU A 18 9.27 10.51 -11.49
C LEU A 18 8.19 11.60 -11.55
N ASP A 19 8.56 12.87 -11.38
CA ASP A 19 7.62 13.99 -11.41
C ASP A 19 6.94 14.09 -12.79
N ALA A 20 7.71 13.95 -13.88
CA ALA A 20 7.15 13.92 -15.24
C ALA A 20 6.21 12.73 -15.47
N ALA A 21 6.55 11.56 -14.93
CA ALA A 21 5.71 10.37 -15.05
C ALA A 21 4.41 10.49 -14.24
N ILE A 22 4.47 11.04 -13.04
CA ILE A 22 3.31 11.31 -12.19
C ILE A 22 2.36 12.28 -12.92
N ASN A 23 2.85 13.39 -13.44
CA ASN A 23 2.05 14.33 -14.19
C ASN A 23 1.33 13.68 -15.39
N ILE A 24 2.03 12.80 -16.14
CA ILE A 24 1.41 12.07 -17.26
C ILE A 24 0.22 11.23 -16.82
N ILE A 25 0.36 10.52 -15.69
CA ILE A 25 -0.68 9.64 -15.16
C ILE A 25 -1.82 10.46 -14.56
N GLU A 26 -1.54 11.57 -13.89
CA GLU A 26 -2.56 12.42 -13.26
C GLU A 26 -3.43 13.13 -14.30
N GLU A 27 -2.81 13.65 -15.37
CA GLU A 27 -3.50 14.36 -16.44
C GLU A 27 -4.17 13.45 -17.49
N GLY A 28 -3.72 12.18 -17.59
CA GLY A 28 -4.17 11.20 -18.60
C GLY A 28 -4.43 9.82 -18.01
N GLU A 29 -4.19 8.79 -18.80
CA GLU A 29 -4.33 7.40 -18.39
C GLU A 29 -2.95 6.76 -18.14
N ILE A 30 -2.94 5.65 -17.38
CA ILE A 30 -1.70 4.90 -17.11
C ILE A 30 -1.04 4.41 -18.39
N ASP A 31 -1.84 4.09 -19.40
CA ASP A 31 -1.36 3.61 -20.70
C ASP A 31 -0.70 4.72 -21.54
N ASP A 32 -0.91 5.99 -21.20
CA ASP A 32 -0.21 7.13 -21.81
C ASP A 32 1.26 7.23 -21.37
N LEU A 33 1.65 6.49 -20.35
CA LEU A 33 3.00 6.50 -19.79
C LEU A 33 3.98 5.79 -20.74
N THR A 34 4.79 6.57 -21.43
CA THR A 34 5.90 6.07 -22.25
C THR A 34 7.20 6.75 -21.86
N LEU A 35 8.33 6.04 -21.95
CA LEU A 35 9.63 6.63 -21.64
C LEU A 35 9.99 7.81 -22.58
N ALA A 36 9.46 7.81 -23.81
CA ALA A 36 9.64 8.91 -24.76
C ALA A 36 8.94 10.19 -24.26
N LYS A 37 7.66 10.08 -23.80
CA LYS A 37 6.88 11.19 -23.27
C LYS A 37 7.48 11.71 -21.97
N VAL A 38 7.92 10.78 -21.09
CA VAL A 38 8.64 11.13 -19.84
C VAL A 38 9.93 11.90 -20.14
N ALA A 39 10.75 11.45 -21.09
CA ALA A 39 11.97 12.16 -21.48
C ALA A 39 11.68 13.58 -22.00
N GLN A 40 10.64 13.73 -22.79
CA GLN A 40 10.19 15.02 -23.33
C GLN A 40 9.78 15.98 -22.21
N ILE A 41 8.90 15.54 -21.29
CA ILE A 41 8.36 16.38 -20.20
C ILE A 41 9.44 16.70 -19.15
N SER A 42 10.28 15.72 -18.80
CA SER A 42 11.38 15.94 -17.84
C SER A 42 12.52 16.81 -18.37
N GLY A 43 12.54 17.13 -19.67
CA GLY A 43 13.62 17.88 -20.32
C GLY A 43 14.94 17.11 -20.42
N LEU A 44 14.94 15.80 -20.17
CA LEU A 44 16.11 14.96 -20.22
C LEU A 44 16.29 14.32 -21.60
N LYS A 45 17.57 14.09 -22.00
CA LYS A 45 17.85 13.35 -23.23
C LYS A 45 17.31 11.91 -23.09
N ARG A 46 16.71 11.35 -24.14
CA ARG A 46 16.21 9.96 -24.17
C ARG A 46 17.27 8.96 -23.67
N THR A 47 18.50 9.05 -24.15
CA THR A 47 19.62 8.19 -23.72
C THR A 47 19.90 8.26 -22.23
N SER A 48 19.73 9.45 -21.62
CA SER A 48 19.86 9.62 -20.17
C SER A 48 18.71 8.97 -19.43
N THR A 49 17.47 9.16 -19.89
CA THR A 49 16.27 8.57 -19.29
C THR A 49 16.36 7.05 -19.29
N TYR A 50 16.65 6.44 -20.45
CA TYR A 50 16.77 4.97 -20.56
C TYR A 50 17.91 4.37 -19.72
N LYS A 51 18.96 5.14 -19.45
CA LYS A 51 20.05 4.71 -18.58
C LYS A 51 19.60 4.56 -17.11
N PHE A 52 18.72 5.44 -16.64
CA PHE A 52 18.20 5.40 -15.27
C PHE A 52 16.96 4.53 -15.14
N ILE A 53 16.11 4.54 -16.13
CA ILE A 53 14.82 3.86 -16.17
C ILE A 53 14.78 2.99 -17.44
N PRO A 54 15.10 1.70 -17.32
CA PRO A 54 15.20 0.82 -18.51
C PRO A 54 13.85 0.48 -19.13
N THR A 55 12.77 0.41 -18.33
CA THR A 55 11.43 0.04 -18.80
C THR A 55 10.34 0.88 -18.12
N VAL A 56 9.15 0.93 -18.76
CA VAL A 56 7.97 1.57 -18.16
C VAL A 56 7.53 0.84 -16.89
N ASP A 57 7.62 -0.49 -16.86
CA ASP A 57 7.26 -1.28 -15.67
C ASP A 57 8.19 -0.98 -14.48
N PHE A 58 9.48 -0.78 -14.76
CA PHE A 58 10.41 -0.34 -13.72
C PHE A 58 10.03 1.05 -13.17
N LEU A 59 9.63 1.97 -14.04
CA LEU A 59 9.14 3.29 -13.65
C LEU A 59 7.87 3.21 -12.82
N LYS A 60 6.90 2.41 -13.25
CA LYS A 60 5.66 2.15 -12.48
C LYS A 60 5.97 1.60 -11.08
N LYS A 61 6.89 0.64 -10.95
CA LYS A 61 7.33 0.10 -9.64
C LYS A 61 7.93 1.17 -8.75
N LEU A 62 8.75 2.07 -9.28
CA LEU A 62 9.30 3.19 -8.50
C LEU A 62 8.20 4.15 -8.02
N ILE A 63 7.20 4.45 -8.85
CA ILE A 63 6.06 5.29 -8.47
C ILE A 63 5.23 4.59 -7.37
N ILE A 64 4.94 3.30 -7.54
CA ILE A 64 4.23 2.52 -6.51
C ILE A 64 4.99 2.54 -5.19
N SER A 65 6.31 2.29 -5.21
CA SER A 65 7.13 2.35 -3.99
C SER A 65 7.07 3.73 -3.33
N LYS A 66 7.17 4.80 -4.11
CA LYS A 66 7.04 6.19 -3.61
C LYS A 66 5.68 6.42 -2.95
N CYS A 67 4.59 6.01 -3.60
CA CYS A 67 3.24 6.13 -3.05
C CYS A 67 3.07 5.35 -1.73
N ILE A 68 3.64 4.15 -1.64
CA ILE A 68 3.61 3.37 -0.39
C ILE A 68 4.43 4.05 0.71
N ASP A 69 5.63 4.56 0.40
CA ASP A 69 6.47 5.26 1.38
C ASP A 69 5.75 6.53 1.90
N GLU A 70 5.06 7.29 1.04
CA GLU A 70 4.21 8.43 1.43
C GLU A 70 3.01 8.02 2.30
N CYS A 71 2.38 6.88 1.99
CA CYS A 71 1.33 6.32 2.83
C CYS A 71 1.84 5.98 4.23
N LEU A 72 3.03 5.39 4.35
CA LEU A 72 3.66 5.10 5.65
C LEU A 72 3.95 6.38 6.44
N GLU A 73 4.44 7.43 5.78
CA GLU A 73 4.68 8.73 6.41
C GLU A 73 3.39 9.36 6.95
N SER A 74 2.23 9.06 6.38
CA SER A 74 0.95 9.59 6.86
C SER A 74 0.57 9.06 8.25
N PHE A 75 0.99 7.82 8.60
CA PHE A 75 0.78 7.26 9.92
C PHE A 75 1.54 8.02 11.03
N SER A 76 2.75 8.48 10.74
CA SER A 76 3.55 9.23 11.71
C SER A 76 3.03 10.65 11.96
N LYS A 77 2.27 11.23 11.01
CA LYS A 77 1.69 12.57 11.15
C LYS A 77 0.41 12.60 11.97
N ASN A 78 -0.30 11.49 12.02
CA ASN A 78 -1.58 11.34 12.71
C ASN A 78 -1.38 10.48 13.98
N ALA A 79 -0.82 11.06 15.04
CA ALA A 79 -0.59 10.32 16.27
C ALA A 79 -1.88 9.69 16.83
N LEU A 80 -1.82 8.40 17.16
CA LEU A 80 -2.90 7.70 17.84
C LEU A 80 -3.17 8.43 19.19
N ASN A 81 -4.39 8.87 19.40
CA ASN A 81 -4.74 9.42 20.69
C ASN A 81 -4.61 8.33 21.77
N LYS A 82 -3.85 8.59 22.84
CA LYS A 82 -3.64 7.65 23.97
C LYS A 82 -4.93 7.13 24.62
N THR A 83 -6.08 7.74 24.31
CA THR A 83 -7.42 7.31 24.75
C THR A 83 -7.93 6.04 24.06
N ASN A 84 -7.23 5.51 23.04
CA ASN A 84 -7.63 4.31 22.29
C ASN A 84 -6.99 3.02 22.83
N ALA A 85 -6.26 3.09 23.96
CA ALA A 85 -5.59 1.94 24.56
C ALA A 85 -6.59 0.79 24.87
N GLY A 86 -6.30 -0.39 24.34
CA GLY A 86 -7.09 -1.61 24.56
C GLY A 86 -8.33 -1.78 23.68
N ASP A 87 -8.67 -0.82 22.81
CA ASP A 87 -9.87 -0.89 21.96
C ASP A 87 -9.51 -1.30 20.51
N LEU A 88 -9.70 -2.59 20.20
CA LEU A 88 -9.43 -3.15 18.89
C LEU A 88 -10.18 -2.42 17.77
N VAL A 89 -11.44 -2.07 18.01
CA VAL A 89 -12.31 -1.43 17.00
C VAL A 89 -11.78 -0.04 16.66
N LYS A 90 -11.39 0.73 17.69
CA LYS A 90 -10.85 2.09 17.47
C LYS A 90 -9.51 2.07 16.75
N VAL A 91 -8.60 1.15 17.13
CA VAL A 91 -7.30 1.04 16.45
C VAL A 91 -7.47 0.58 15.00
N SER A 92 -8.34 -0.41 14.75
CA SER A 92 -8.63 -0.86 13.40
C SER A 92 -9.21 0.27 12.53
N ASN A 93 -10.18 1.02 13.06
CA ASN A 93 -10.73 2.18 12.38
C ASN A 93 -9.67 3.26 12.11
N TYR A 94 -8.76 3.51 13.06
CA TYR A 94 -7.67 4.46 12.88
C TYR A 94 -6.73 4.04 11.73
N ILE A 95 -6.35 2.76 11.66
CA ILE A 95 -5.51 2.23 10.59
C ILE A 95 -6.19 2.42 9.22
N VAL A 96 -7.45 1.99 9.10
CA VAL A 96 -8.21 2.13 7.86
C VAL A 96 -8.39 3.59 7.48
N TYR A 97 -8.67 4.46 8.45
CA TYR A 97 -8.82 5.90 8.23
C TYR A 97 -7.55 6.55 7.69
N ASN A 98 -6.37 6.24 8.26
CA ASN A 98 -5.11 6.81 7.76
C ASN A 98 -4.81 6.38 6.32
N MET A 99 -4.99 5.10 6.01
CA MET A 99 -4.84 4.63 4.63
C MET A 99 -5.87 5.29 3.70
N TYR A 100 -7.13 5.40 4.14
CA TYR A 100 -8.17 6.04 3.36
C TYR A 100 -7.84 7.50 3.06
N GLU A 101 -7.48 8.31 4.06
CA GLU A 101 -7.14 9.72 3.88
C GLU A 101 -5.98 9.89 2.88
N TYR A 102 -4.94 9.06 2.99
CA TYR A 102 -3.85 9.09 2.05
C TYR A 102 -4.31 8.77 0.62
N PHE A 103 -4.96 7.62 0.41
CA PHE A 103 -5.39 7.21 -0.92
C PHE A 103 -6.46 8.13 -1.50
N ASN A 104 -7.37 8.66 -0.69
CA ASN A 104 -8.40 9.58 -1.13
C ASN A 104 -7.84 10.95 -1.56
N SER A 105 -6.75 11.39 -0.96
CA SER A 105 -6.06 12.64 -1.31
C SER A 105 -5.06 12.51 -2.47
N SER A 106 -4.64 11.31 -2.84
CA SER A 106 -3.59 11.05 -3.84
C SER A 106 -4.16 10.43 -5.12
N LEU A 107 -4.40 11.26 -6.13
CA LEU A 107 -4.90 10.81 -7.44
C LEU A 107 -3.97 9.78 -8.08
N ILE A 108 -2.65 10.01 -8.01
CA ILE A 108 -1.66 9.06 -8.54
C ILE A 108 -1.77 7.70 -7.86
N SER A 109 -1.92 7.66 -6.53
CA SER A 109 -2.04 6.40 -5.79
C SER A 109 -3.34 5.67 -6.12
N GLN A 110 -4.46 6.39 -6.30
CA GLN A 110 -5.71 5.78 -6.77
C GLN A 110 -5.54 5.16 -8.15
N LYS A 111 -4.96 5.88 -9.11
CA LYS A 111 -4.79 5.39 -10.48
C LYS A 111 -3.82 4.21 -10.54
N ILE A 112 -2.62 4.32 -9.96
CA ILE A 112 -1.55 3.33 -10.16
C ILE A 112 -1.65 2.11 -9.23
N ILE A 113 -2.24 2.27 -8.03
CA ILE A 113 -2.37 1.18 -7.05
C ILE A 113 -3.79 0.62 -7.05
N LEU A 114 -4.80 1.46 -6.81
CA LEU A 114 -6.17 0.97 -6.64
C LEU A 114 -6.85 0.67 -7.97
N GLY A 115 -6.66 1.49 -8.98
CA GLY A 115 -7.22 1.29 -10.32
C GLY A 115 -6.50 0.20 -11.12
N ASN A 116 -5.20 0.02 -10.90
CA ASN A 116 -4.35 -0.88 -11.67
C ASN A 116 -3.73 -2.00 -10.80
N THR A 117 -4.55 -2.97 -10.40
CA THR A 117 -4.11 -4.07 -9.53
C THR A 117 -3.33 -5.17 -10.23
N VAL A 118 -3.17 -5.11 -11.56
CA VAL A 118 -2.68 -6.25 -12.34
C VAL A 118 -1.24 -6.09 -12.81
N ASN A 119 -0.79 -4.88 -13.21
CA ASN A 119 0.54 -4.76 -13.83
C ASN A 119 1.18 -3.36 -13.67
N PRO A 120 2.30 -3.25 -12.98
CA PRO A 120 2.89 -4.26 -12.11
C PRO A 120 2.12 -4.37 -10.79
N PRO A 121 2.06 -5.55 -10.17
CA PRO A 121 1.46 -5.69 -8.84
C PRO A 121 2.31 -4.94 -7.80
N ILE A 122 1.70 -4.62 -6.65
CA ILE A 122 2.45 -4.16 -5.48
C ILE A 122 3.42 -5.27 -5.10
N ASP A 123 4.69 -4.93 -4.95
CA ASP A 123 5.70 -5.91 -4.59
C ASP A 123 5.58 -6.35 -3.12
N SER A 124 6.12 -7.55 -2.84
CA SER A 124 6.08 -8.14 -1.50
C SER A 124 6.71 -7.25 -0.43
N ASN A 125 7.78 -6.51 -0.75
CA ASN A 125 8.44 -5.62 0.20
C ASN A 125 7.54 -4.45 0.61
N SER A 126 6.80 -3.88 -0.32
CA SER A 126 5.80 -2.83 -0.05
C SER A 126 4.68 -3.33 0.87
N ILE A 127 4.19 -4.56 0.65
CA ILE A 127 3.21 -5.18 1.56
C ILE A 127 3.81 -5.47 2.94
N HIS A 128 5.08 -5.86 3.02
CA HIS A 128 5.78 -6.03 4.30
C HIS A 128 5.90 -4.71 5.06
N LYS A 129 6.26 -3.63 4.40
CA LYS A 129 6.33 -2.29 5.02
C LYS A 129 4.97 -1.87 5.60
N LEU A 130 3.89 -2.02 4.83
CA LEU A 130 2.53 -1.73 5.31
C LEU A 130 2.15 -2.62 6.49
N GLY A 131 2.44 -3.92 6.42
CA GLY A 131 2.19 -4.85 7.52
C GLY A 131 2.94 -4.48 8.80
N ASN A 132 4.18 -4.00 8.69
CA ASN A 132 4.98 -3.60 9.84
C ASN A 132 4.40 -2.37 10.54
N ILE A 133 4.07 -1.30 9.81
CA ILE A 133 3.47 -0.10 10.42
C ILE A 133 2.10 -0.41 11.04
N ILE A 134 1.31 -1.29 10.43
CA ILE A 134 0.05 -1.76 10.98
C ILE A 134 0.27 -2.54 12.28
N GLN A 135 1.28 -3.42 12.33
CA GLN A 135 1.63 -4.16 13.53
C GLN A 135 2.06 -3.21 14.66
N GLU A 136 2.99 -2.28 14.38
CA GLU A 136 3.44 -1.27 15.33
C GLU A 136 2.26 -0.46 15.89
N THR A 137 1.35 -0.03 15.00
CA THR A 137 0.15 0.73 15.38
C THR A 137 -0.77 -0.08 16.31
N TYR A 138 -0.96 -1.38 16.07
CA TYR A 138 -1.73 -2.21 17.00
C TYR A 138 -1.00 -2.41 18.32
N GLU A 139 0.30 -2.70 18.31
CA GLU A 139 1.10 -2.97 19.50
C GLU A 139 1.23 -1.77 20.44
N GLU A 140 1.10 -0.54 19.94
CA GLU A 140 1.00 0.67 20.77
C GLU A 140 -0.22 0.67 21.71
N SER A 141 -1.28 -0.05 21.34
CA SER A 141 -2.57 0.02 22.06
C SER A 141 -3.12 -1.33 22.50
N ILE A 142 -2.70 -2.42 21.89
CA ILE A 142 -3.25 -3.77 22.07
C ILE A 142 -2.13 -4.77 22.24
N ASN A 143 -2.28 -5.69 23.20
CA ASN A 143 -1.35 -6.80 23.32
C ASN A 143 -1.65 -7.87 22.24
N LEU A 144 -0.69 -8.09 21.34
CA LEU A 144 -0.73 -9.11 20.29
C LEU A 144 0.13 -10.35 20.61
N ASP A 145 0.62 -10.54 21.83
CA ASP A 145 1.54 -11.64 22.17
C ASP A 145 0.94 -13.02 21.92
N ASN A 146 -0.38 -13.14 22.04
CA ASN A 146 -1.11 -14.38 21.80
C ASN A 146 -1.51 -14.58 20.33
N VAL A 147 -1.24 -13.64 19.45
CA VAL A 147 -1.55 -13.76 18.02
C VAL A 147 -0.42 -14.51 17.32
N PHE A 148 -0.74 -15.73 16.87
CA PHE A 148 0.22 -16.51 16.09
C PHE A 148 0.56 -15.78 14.77
N ASN A 149 1.86 -15.68 14.45
CA ASN A 149 2.34 -15.01 13.24
C ASN A 149 1.75 -13.59 13.04
N LYS A 150 1.80 -12.75 14.08
CA LYS A 150 1.25 -11.39 14.08
C LYS A 150 1.70 -10.55 12.87
N GLN A 151 2.95 -10.74 12.42
CA GLN A 151 3.49 -10.08 11.23
C GLN A 151 2.73 -10.49 9.95
N GLY A 152 2.43 -11.80 9.81
CA GLY A 152 1.62 -12.32 8.70
C GLY A 152 0.17 -11.80 8.77
N VAL A 153 -0.42 -11.79 9.96
CA VAL A 153 -1.77 -11.27 10.20
C VAL A 153 -1.88 -9.80 9.78
N CYS A 154 -0.92 -8.95 10.18
CA CYS A 154 -0.92 -7.54 9.80
C CYS A 154 -0.69 -7.30 8.30
N ARG A 155 0.06 -8.16 7.61
CA ARG A 155 0.15 -8.14 6.14
C ARG A 155 -1.19 -8.46 5.47
N VAL A 156 -1.93 -9.43 6.02
CA VAL A 156 -3.28 -9.74 5.53
C VAL A 156 -4.21 -8.56 5.76
N VAL A 157 -4.13 -7.85 6.89
CA VAL A 157 -4.88 -6.60 7.12
C VAL A 157 -4.57 -5.57 6.03
N ALA A 158 -3.29 -5.32 5.73
CA ALA A 158 -2.91 -4.41 4.64
C ALA A 158 -3.56 -4.81 3.31
N GLN A 159 -3.52 -6.11 2.99
CA GLN A 159 -4.09 -6.63 1.74
C GLN A 159 -5.62 -6.52 1.71
N ILE A 160 -6.32 -6.76 2.82
CA ILE A 160 -7.77 -6.58 2.93
C ILE A 160 -8.14 -5.13 2.60
N ILE A 161 -7.46 -4.16 3.21
CA ILE A 161 -7.72 -2.73 2.98
C ILE A 161 -7.51 -2.38 1.51
N LEU A 162 -6.36 -2.73 0.95
CA LEU A 162 -6.03 -2.41 -0.45
C LEU A 162 -7.00 -3.06 -1.44
N SER A 163 -7.42 -4.30 -1.18
CA SER A 163 -8.36 -5.02 -2.05
C SER A 163 -9.75 -4.38 -2.05
N ILE A 164 -10.25 -3.98 -0.87
CA ILE A 164 -11.57 -3.33 -0.76
C ILE A 164 -11.51 -1.92 -1.37
N PHE A 165 -10.46 -1.16 -1.11
CA PHE A 165 -10.27 0.15 -1.71
C PHE A 165 -10.18 0.06 -3.24
N SER A 166 -9.46 -0.95 -3.76
CA SER A 166 -9.37 -1.19 -5.20
C SER A 166 -10.72 -1.53 -5.81
N LEU A 167 -11.49 -2.43 -5.19
CA LEU A 167 -12.85 -2.77 -5.65
C LEU A 167 -13.72 -1.52 -5.69
N ASN A 168 -13.78 -0.78 -4.59
CA ASN A 168 -14.59 0.46 -4.50
C ASN A 168 -14.16 1.51 -5.53
N THR A 169 -12.86 1.70 -5.75
CA THR A 169 -12.35 2.63 -6.76
C THR A 169 -12.77 2.23 -8.17
N LYS A 170 -12.71 0.94 -8.50
CA LYS A 170 -13.11 0.41 -9.82
C LYS A 170 -14.61 0.54 -10.08
N GLU A 171 -15.43 0.29 -9.06
CA GLU A 171 -16.89 0.38 -9.18
C GLU A 171 -17.41 1.83 -9.22
N SER A 172 -16.76 2.72 -8.48
CA SER A 172 -17.22 4.11 -8.27
C SER A 172 -16.42 5.15 -9.06
N GLY A 173 -15.35 4.74 -9.78
CA GLY A 173 -14.42 5.65 -10.46
C GLY A 173 -13.43 6.35 -9.53
N LYS A 174 -13.67 6.33 -8.21
CA LYS A 174 -12.79 6.88 -7.17
C LYS A 174 -13.06 6.22 -5.83
N LEU A 175 -12.07 6.25 -4.94
CA LEU A 175 -12.25 5.82 -3.56
C LEU A 175 -13.24 6.75 -2.83
N ASN A 176 -14.16 6.17 -2.05
CA ASN A 176 -15.17 6.91 -1.30
C ASN A 176 -15.45 6.28 0.09
N ASP A 177 -16.37 6.88 0.85
CA ASP A 177 -16.69 6.44 2.22
C ASP A 177 -17.24 5.00 2.31
N ILE A 178 -17.85 4.47 1.27
CA ILE A 178 -18.31 3.07 1.25
C ILE A 178 -17.10 2.14 1.34
N GLY A 179 -16.06 2.38 0.55
CA GLY A 179 -14.81 1.62 0.61
C GLY A 179 -14.17 1.67 2.00
N LYS A 180 -14.16 2.85 2.64
CA LYS A 180 -13.67 3.00 4.02
C LYS A 180 -14.47 2.16 5.03
N ILE A 181 -15.81 2.25 4.98
CA ILE A 181 -16.69 1.52 5.90
C ILE A 181 -16.53 0.01 5.73
N GLU A 182 -16.53 -0.50 4.51
CA GLU A 182 -16.38 -1.92 4.25
C GLU A 182 -14.99 -2.45 4.62
N ALA A 183 -13.93 -1.68 4.38
CA ALA A 183 -12.59 -2.02 4.85
C ALA A 183 -12.52 -2.08 6.38
N SER A 184 -13.12 -1.13 7.09
CA SER A 184 -13.19 -1.14 8.56
C SER A 184 -13.91 -2.38 9.08
N ARG A 185 -15.07 -2.73 8.52
CA ARG A 185 -15.83 -3.93 8.90
C ARG A 185 -15.00 -5.20 8.71
N ALA A 186 -14.37 -5.35 7.55
CA ALA A 186 -13.58 -6.53 7.23
C ALA A 186 -12.35 -6.66 8.14
N VAL A 187 -11.63 -5.57 8.38
CA VAL A 187 -10.45 -5.55 9.26
C VAL A 187 -10.83 -5.87 10.71
N ILE A 188 -11.90 -5.26 11.24
CA ILE A 188 -12.38 -5.54 12.59
C ILE A 188 -12.77 -7.01 12.73
N ALA A 189 -13.54 -7.56 11.80
CA ALA A 189 -13.95 -8.97 11.81
C ALA A 189 -12.73 -9.91 11.77
N TYR A 190 -11.78 -9.63 10.88
CA TYR A 190 -10.55 -10.43 10.76
C TYR A 190 -9.72 -10.36 12.04
N MET A 191 -9.45 -9.17 12.57
CA MET A 191 -8.66 -9.01 13.79
C MET A 191 -9.34 -9.57 15.04
N THR A 192 -10.67 -9.46 15.13
CA THR A 192 -11.44 -10.08 16.21
C THR A 192 -11.24 -11.60 16.25
N SER A 193 -11.19 -12.25 15.09
CA SER A 193 -10.96 -13.71 15.01
C SER A 193 -9.59 -14.14 15.58
N TRP A 194 -8.62 -13.25 15.63
CA TRP A 194 -7.28 -13.50 16.16
C TRP A 194 -7.13 -13.11 17.63
N THR A 195 -7.90 -12.14 18.12
CA THR A 195 -7.75 -11.56 19.46
C THR A 195 -8.73 -12.10 20.47
N THR A 196 -9.88 -12.65 20.05
CA THR A 196 -10.82 -13.29 20.97
C THR A 196 -10.35 -14.70 21.33
N LYS A 197 -10.23 -14.97 22.63
CA LYS A 197 -9.96 -16.32 23.16
C LYS A 197 -11.15 -17.23 22.83
N SER A 198 -11.09 -17.92 21.78
CA SER A 198 -11.66 -19.22 21.46
C SER A 198 -12.11 -19.34 19.98
N VAL A 199 -11.18 -19.70 19.13
CA VAL A 199 -11.50 -20.77 18.21
C VAL A 199 -10.41 -21.79 18.43
N SER A 200 -10.68 -22.82 19.22
CA SER A 200 -9.98 -24.08 19.07
C SER A 200 -10.13 -24.43 17.59
N TYR A 201 -9.09 -24.23 16.83
CA TYR A 201 -8.96 -24.86 15.52
C TYR A 201 -8.91 -26.37 15.82
N THR A 202 -10.08 -26.97 15.95
CA THR A 202 -10.20 -28.40 15.78
C THR A 202 -9.76 -28.63 14.35
N HIS A 203 -8.57 -29.21 14.20
CA HIS A 203 -8.17 -29.81 12.93
C HIS A 203 -9.37 -30.62 12.45
N LEU A 204 -10.00 -30.15 11.39
CA LEU A 204 -10.85 -31.02 10.59
C LEU A 204 -9.92 -32.07 10.01
N THR A 205 -9.74 -33.15 10.77
CA THR A 205 -9.19 -34.39 10.21
C THR A 205 -10.17 -34.79 9.13
N LEU A 206 -9.73 -34.62 7.89
CA LEU A 206 -10.47 -35.19 6.75
C LEU A 206 -10.71 -36.66 7.05
N PRO A 207 -11.95 -37.15 6.93
CA PRO A 207 -12.20 -38.58 7.09
C PRO A 207 -11.35 -39.31 6.08
N THR A 208 -10.50 -40.21 6.59
CA THR A 208 -9.72 -41.10 5.77
C THR A 208 -10.70 -42.03 5.04
N ILE A 209 -10.89 -41.80 3.75
CA ILE A 209 -11.69 -42.71 2.92
C ILE A 209 -10.84 -43.97 2.77
N TYR A 210 -11.14 -44.99 3.56
CA TYR A 210 -10.65 -46.33 3.28
C TYR A 210 -11.37 -46.81 2.03
N SER A 211 -10.65 -46.89 0.92
CA SER A 211 -11.06 -47.65 -0.24
C SER A 211 -11.02 -49.15 0.09
N VAL A 212 -12.15 -49.79 -0.04
CA VAL A 212 -12.32 -51.26 -0.05
C VAL A 212 -11.96 -51.75 -1.45
#